data_1506506d75d0e2dce944b6114c9e96ce
#
_entry.id   1506506d75d0e2dce944b6114c9e96ce
#
_cell.length_a   1.000
_cell.length_b   1.000
_cell.length_c   1.000
_cell.angle_alpha   90.00
_cell.angle_beta   90.00
_cell.angle_gamma   90.00
#
_symmetry.space_group_name_H-M   'P 1'
#
loop_
_entity.id
_entity.type
_entity.pdbx_description
1 polymer ?
#
loop_
_entity_poly.entity_id
_entity_poly.type
_entity_poly.pdbx_seq_one_letter_code
_entity_poly.pdbx_strand_id
1 'polypeptide(L)'
;MQPDIEKSLQRRQFIHTAALAGVAAIAAPVLGHALTQAAGSDKIKVALIGCGGRGTGAAAQALQADPGVVIWVMADTFADRIESAHAELKKRPEGSRVLVPPERRFTGFDAAKMACATDVDVVILASAPYFRPMHLRAAVDAGKNIFCEKPMFTDAAGAKIVIQCIEDARAKKLQFMSGFCWRYSLPERETFMRIRGGDIGEVLAMHSDYLTSPLGINPRKPEWSDMEFQLRNWQHHVWLSGDIIVEQAIHSIDKINWAFGNEPPVRCTGTGGRGLRENIPERGDVYDHFAVVYEWPRNRRATLICRQQEDCFNENVDTILGSKGSAFINGWGPTHEIIGEHPWSYPADGPNPNMYQTEHNEFYKALRSGKRIDDGNFVVNSCRMALMGRMAAYTGQDVSWDQVVNSQENLGPDKLEMGKAPQPIIRVPGKTKLI
;
A
#
# COMPACT_ATOMS: atom_id res chain seq x y z
N MET A 1 -55.81 39.34 -14.88
CA MET A 1 -56.73 38.25 -14.56
C MET A 1 -55.90 37.12 -13.92
N GLN A 2 -55.78 37.14 -12.63
CA GLN A 2 -55.56 35.91 -11.81
C GLN A 2 -56.96 35.35 -11.52
N PRO A 3 -57.18 34.07 -11.31
CA PRO A 3 -56.67 33.28 -10.18
C PRO A 3 -56.34 31.83 -10.61
N ASP A 4 -55.56 31.10 -9.83
CA ASP A 4 -55.83 29.96 -9.02
C ASP A 4 -54.52 29.28 -8.50
N ILE A 5 -54.01 29.78 -7.41
CA ILE A 5 -52.88 29.14 -6.68
C ILE A 5 -53.36 28.74 -5.24
N GLU A 6 -54.52 28.19 -5.10
CA GLU A 6 -55.03 27.82 -3.75
C GLU A 6 -55.56 26.39 -3.62
N LYS A 7 -55.36 25.52 -4.59
CA LYS A 7 -55.88 24.13 -4.53
C LYS A 7 -54.84 23.02 -4.46
N SER A 8 -53.52 23.29 -4.28
CA SER A 8 -52.48 22.25 -4.22
C SER A 8 -51.97 21.94 -2.81
N LEU A 9 -52.46 22.59 -1.76
CA LEU A 9 -51.96 22.44 -0.39
C LEU A 9 -52.81 21.57 0.53
N GLN A 10 -53.91 20.98 0.08
CA GLN A 10 -54.79 20.18 0.92
C GLN A 10 -54.76 18.67 0.66
N ARG A 11 -53.80 18.13 -0.06
CA ARG A 11 -53.70 16.67 -0.35
C ARG A 11 -52.52 15.97 0.32
N ARG A 12 -51.83 16.59 1.26
CA ARG A 12 -50.67 15.97 1.98
C ARG A 12 -50.90 15.70 3.46
N GLN A 13 -52.12 15.78 3.98
CA GLN A 13 -52.37 15.57 5.41
C GLN A 13 -53.39 14.48 5.73
N PHE A 14 -53.55 13.48 4.88
CA PHE A 14 -54.51 12.40 5.20
C PHE A 14 -53.98 11.02 4.81
N ILE A 15 -52.86 10.56 5.40
CA ILE A 15 -52.54 9.13 5.59
C ILE A 15 -51.55 9.03 6.79
N HIS A 16 -52.08 9.25 7.97
CA HIS A 16 -51.54 8.72 9.21
C HIS A 16 -52.72 8.15 9.97
N THR A 17 -52.78 6.88 10.08
CA THR A 17 -53.42 6.02 11.12
C THR A 17 -54.10 4.83 10.46
N ALA A 18 -53.55 3.71 10.76
CA ALA A 18 -54.09 2.37 10.88
C ALA A 18 -53.34 1.32 10.02
N ALA A 19 -52.46 0.59 10.68
CA ALA A 19 -52.56 -0.85 10.88
C ALA A 19 -51.34 -1.38 11.63
N LEU A 20 -51.43 -1.44 12.93
CA LEU A 20 -50.66 -2.35 13.77
C LEU A 20 -51.35 -3.71 13.70
N ALA A 21 -50.66 -4.74 13.19
CA ALA A 21 -50.71 -6.11 13.73
C ALA A 21 -49.91 -7.08 12.81
N GLY A 22 -48.84 -7.64 13.37
CA GLY A 22 -48.43 -9.02 13.15
C GLY A 22 -47.62 -9.34 11.89
N VAL A 23 -46.31 -9.42 12.01
CA VAL A 23 -45.54 -10.67 11.82
C VAL A 23 -44.13 -10.42 12.39
N ALA A 24 -43.83 -11.04 13.51
CA ALA A 24 -42.49 -11.23 14.01
C ALA A 24 -41.87 -12.43 13.29
N ALA A 25 -40.76 -12.24 12.56
CA ALA A 25 -39.85 -13.31 12.26
C ALA A 25 -38.48 -12.73 11.83
N ILE A 26 -37.52 -12.80 12.73
CA ILE A 26 -36.12 -13.19 12.53
C ILE A 26 -35.43 -12.57 11.30
N ALA A 27 -34.85 -11.39 11.45
CA ALA A 27 -33.68 -10.97 10.72
C ALA A 27 -32.65 -10.47 11.74
N ALA A 28 -31.59 -11.26 11.89
CA ALA A 28 -30.48 -10.96 12.79
C ALA A 28 -29.80 -9.62 12.43
N PRO A 29 -29.27 -8.86 13.41
CA PRO A 29 -28.71 -7.55 13.17
C PRO A 29 -27.23 -7.68 12.70
N VAL A 30 -26.97 -7.60 11.41
CA VAL A 30 -25.60 -7.49 10.86
C VAL A 30 -25.25 -6.05 10.45
N LEU A 31 -26.14 -5.08 10.63
CA LEU A 31 -25.98 -3.70 10.14
C LEU A 31 -25.75 -2.65 11.23
N GLY A 32 -25.12 -3.01 12.34
CA GLY A 32 -24.97 -2.08 13.46
C GLY A 32 -23.55 -1.75 13.94
N HIS A 33 -22.50 -2.37 13.44
CA HIS A 33 -21.17 -2.23 14.08
C HIS A 33 -20.24 -1.12 13.58
N ALA A 34 -20.47 -0.54 12.41
CA ALA A 34 -19.55 0.44 11.83
C ALA A 34 -19.76 1.90 12.28
N LEU A 35 -20.87 2.23 12.94
CA LEU A 35 -21.17 3.62 13.32
C LEU A 35 -21.38 3.86 14.82
N THR A 36 -21.38 2.82 15.66
CA THR A 36 -21.68 2.97 17.11
C THR A 36 -20.47 2.84 18.02
N GLN A 37 -19.29 2.46 17.51
CA GLN A 37 -18.11 2.29 18.38
C GLN A 37 -17.29 3.57 18.63
N ALA A 38 -17.46 4.64 17.87
CA ALA A 38 -16.76 5.91 18.09
C ALA A 38 -17.32 6.77 19.25
N ALA A 39 -18.50 6.44 19.77
CA ALA A 39 -19.17 7.27 20.80
C ALA A 39 -19.04 6.73 22.25
N GLY A 40 -18.36 5.59 22.46
CA GLY A 40 -18.41 4.90 23.77
C GLY A 40 -17.08 4.62 24.47
N SER A 41 -15.92 4.72 23.82
CA SER A 41 -14.62 4.63 24.49
C SER A 41 -13.61 5.57 23.84
N ASP A 42 -12.84 6.28 24.67
CA ASP A 42 -11.70 7.10 24.21
C ASP A 42 -10.58 6.26 23.54
N LYS A 43 -10.64 4.93 23.67
CA LYS A 43 -9.62 4.01 23.19
C LYS A 43 -9.91 3.50 21.79
N ILE A 44 -8.89 3.53 20.92
CA ILE A 44 -8.86 2.87 19.61
C ILE A 44 -7.93 1.65 19.73
N LYS A 45 -8.50 0.46 19.67
CA LYS A 45 -7.77 -0.80 19.75
C LYS A 45 -7.19 -1.18 18.41
N VAL A 46 -5.87 -1.37 18.36
CA VAL A 46 -5.12 -1.64 17.13
C VAL A 46 -4.51 -3.03 17.17
N ALA A 47 -4.69 -3.81 16.09
CA ALA A 47 -3.90 -5.00 15.83
C ALA A 47 -2.73 -4.67 14.91
N LEU A 48 -1.52 -5.03 15.31
CA LEU A 48 -0.33 -5.03 14.46
C LEU A 48 -0.17 -6.42 13.83
N ILE A 49 -0.25 -6.50 12.51
CA ILE A 49 -0.07 -7.73 11.72
C ILE A 49 1.17 -7.58 10.86
N GLY A 50 2.23 -8.33 11.21
CA GLY A 50 3.59 -8.17 10.70
C GLY A 50 4.43 -7.31 11.64
N CYS A 51 5.18 -7.99 12.53
CA CYS A 51 5.97 -7.40 13.61
C CYS A 51 7.45 -7.18 13.23
N GLY A 52 7.74 -6.96 11.95
CA GLY A 52 9.05 -6.53 11.47
C GLY A 52 9.32 -5.04 11.74
N GLY A 53 10.47 -4.53 11.29
CA GLY A 53 10.86 -3.13 11.53
C GLY A 53 9.83 -2.12 11.04
N ARG A 54 9.25 -2.29 9.81
CA ARG A 54 8.22 -1.38 9.30
C ARG A 54 6.94 -1.43 10.15
N GLY A 55 6.48 -2.64 10.50
CA GLY A 55 5.28 -2.80 11.34
C GLY A 55 5.46 -2.22 12.74
N THR A 56 6.60 -2.44 13.38
CA THR A 56 6.95 -1.83 14.67
C THR A 56 6.95 -0.30 14.58
N GLY A 57 7.54 0.25 13.49
CA GLY A 57 7.51 1.68 13.21
C GLY A 57 6.09 2.23 13.03
N ALA A 58 5.24 1.54 12.25
CA ALA A 58 3.85 1.92 12.03
C ALA A 58 3.03 1.91 13.33
N ALA A 59 3.22 0.89 14.18
CA ALA A 59 2.58 0.84 15.49
C ALA A 59 3.01 2.00 16.40
N ALA A 60 4.30 2.38 16.36
CA ALA A 60 4.80 3.54 17.09
C ALA A 60 4.18 4.84 16.59
N GLN A 61 4.10 5.03 15.26
CA GLN A 61 3.46 6.20 14.64
C GLN A 61 1.96 6.26 14.97
N ALA A 62 1.28 5.13 14.99
CA ALA A 62 -0.11 5.05 15.43
C ALA A 62 -0.29 5.50 16.88
N LEU A 63 0.58 5.04 17.80
CA LEU A 63 0.58 5.46 19.19
C LEU A 63 0.82 6.98 19.35
N GLN A 64 1.69 7.57 18.53
CA GLN A 64 1.98 9.01 18.54
C GLN A 64 0.85 9.84 17.92
N ALA A 65 0.14 9.29 16.94
CA ALA A 65 -0.88 10.00 16.19
C ALA A 65 -2.14 10.35 17.02
N ASP A 66 -2.50 9.51 18.01
CA ASP A 66 -3.70 9.73 18.82
C ASP A 66 -3.50 9.17 20.24
N PRO A 67 -3.78 9.95 21.30
CA PRO A 67 -3.59 9.52 22.69
C PRO A 67 -4.50 8.35 23.10
N GLY A 68 -5.60 8.12 22.44
CA GLY A 68 -6.52 6.99 22.68
C GLY A 68 -6.11 5.71 22.00
N VAL A 69 -5.11 5.72 21.09
CA VAL A 69 -4.62 4.49 20.43
C VAL A 69 -3.92 3.60 21.44
N VAL A 70 -4.30 2.32 21.43
CA VAL A 70 -3.66 1.25 22.21
C VAL A 70 -3.31 0.10 21.27
N ILE A 71 -2.07 -0.42 21.34
CA ILE A 71 -1.75 -1.68 20.67
C ILE A 71 -2.33 -2.80 21.52
N TRP A 72 -3.29 -3.53 20.93
CA TRP A 72 -4.14 -4.48 21.63
C TRP A 72 -3.83 -5.94 21.27
N VAL A 73 -3.40 -6.16 20.05
CA VAL A 73 -3.06 -7.47 19.46
C VAL A 73 -1.79 -7.34 18.65
N MET A 74 -0.95 -8.37 18.68
CA MET A 74 0.18 -8.55 17.76
C MET A 74 0.11 -9.91 17.08
N ALA A 75 0.40 -9.94 15.78
CA ALA A 75 0.39 -11.14 14.96
C ALA A 75 1.56 -11.14 13.98
N ASP A 76 2.27 -12.26 13.90
CA ASP A 76 3.35 -12.50 12.94
C ASP A 76 3.48 -14.01 12.70
N THR A 77 4.15 -14.40 11.62
CA THR A 77 4.49 -15.81 11.42
C THR A 77 5.42 -16.33 12.50
N PHE A 78 6.29 -15.47 13.04
CA PHE A 78 7.35 -15.81 13.98
C PHE A 78 7.17 -15.15 15.35
N ALA A 79 7.24 -15.95 16.42
CA ALA A 79 7.11 -15.47 17.80
C ALA A 79 8.21 -14.46 18.17
N ASP A 80 9.46 -14.70 17.75
CA ASP A 80 10.59 -13.82 18.03
C ASP A 80 10.40 -12.40 17.46
N ARG A 81 9.69 -12.26 16.35
CA ARG A 81 9.31 -10.96 15.79
C ARG A 81 8.32 -10.22 16.67
N ILE A 82 7.33 -10.92 17.21
CA ILE A 82 6.35 -10.35 18.15
C ILE A 82 7.06 -9.89 19.42
N GLU A 83 7.91 -10.74 20.00
CA GLU A 83 8.63 -10.42 21.24
C GLU A 83 9.54 -9.20 21.06
N SER A 84 10.29 -9.15 19.97
CA SER A 84 11.16 -8.01 19.65
C SER A 84 10.38 -6.71 19.50
N ALA A 85 9.31 -6.72 18.68
CA ALA A 85 8.46 -5.55 18.47
C ALA A 85 7.77 -5.10 19.75
N HIS A 86 7.24 -6.03 20.56
CA HIS A 86 6.63 -5.74 21.84
C HIS A 86 7.63 -5.08 22.80
N ALA A 87 8.84 -5.64 22.93
CA ALA A 87 9.87 -5.10 23.80
C ALA A 87 10.33 -3.70 23.36
N GLU A 88 10.45 -3.47 22.03
CA GLU A 88 10.80 -2.16 21.48
C GLU A 88 9.71 -1.13 21.76
N LEU A 89 8.46 -1.43 21.47
CA LEU A 89 7.34 -0.52 21.68
C LEU A 89 7.12 -0.20 23.16
N LYS A 90 7.34 -1.16 24.05
CA LYS A 90 7.27 -0.94 25.51
C LYS A 90 8.30 0.06 26.05
N LYS A 91 9.45 0.22 25.40
CA LYS A 91 10.51 1.16 25.78
C LYS A 91 10.21 2.61 25.35
N ARG A 92 9.23 2.83 24.46
CA ARG A 92 8.86 4.16 23.95
C ARG A 92 8.08 4.96 25.00
N PRO A 93 8.00 6.29 24.90
CA PRO A 93 7.19 7.12 25.81
C PRO A 93 5.74 6.63 25.90
N GLU A 94 5.19 6.15 24.77
CA GLU A 94 3.83 5.60 24.67
C GLU A 94 3.71 4.15 25.16
N GLY A 95 4.74 3.55 25.68
CA GLY A 95 4.83 2.11 26.02
C GLY A 95 3.78 1.63 27.03
N SER A 96 3.23 2.53 27.87
CA SER A 96 2.08 2.22 28.74
C SER A 96 0.82 1.83 27.98
N ARG A 97 0.70 2.24 26.72
CA ARG A 97 -0.43 1.93 25.81
C ARG A 97 -0.22 0.69 24.94
N VAL A 98 0.86 -0.05 25.13
CA VAL A 98 1.07 -1.37 24.51
C VAL A 98 0.49 -2.42 25.45
N LEU A 99 -0.74 -2.85 25.20
CA LEU A 99 -1.54 -3.69 26.08
C LEU A 99 -1.76 -5.08 25.45
N VAL A 100 -0.64 -5.78 25.15
CA VAL A 100 -0.63 -7.07 24.45
C VAL A 100 -0.14 -8.18 25.38
N PRO A 101 -1.02 -8.79 26.18
CA PRO A 101 -0.67 -9.95 26.98
C PRO A 101 -0.44 -11.19 26.10
N PRO A 102 0.12 -12.28 26.63
CA PRO A 102 0.47 -13.47 25.84
C PRO A 102 -0.70 -14.05 25.02
N GLU A 103 -1.91 -14.06 25.55
CA GLU A 103 -3.11 -14.58 24.88
C GLU A 103 -3.61 -13.74 23.69
N ARG A 104 -3.03 -12.56 23.47
CA ARG A 104 -3.27 -11.70 22.31
C ARG A 104 -2.05 -11.58 21.39
N ARG A 105 -1.16 -12.56 21.43
CA ARG A 105 -0.02 -12.73 20.53
C ARG A 105 -0.22 -13.96 19.69
N PHE A 106 -0.52 -13.76 18.41
CA PHE A 106 -0.84 -14.85 17.49
C PHE A 106 0.33 -15.13 16.56
N THR A 107 0.66 -16.41 16.37
CA THR A 107 1.79 -16.85 15.52
C THR A 107 1.33 -17.82 14.43
N GLY A 108 2.13 -17.94 13.37
CA GLY A 108 1.89 -18.83 12.25
C GLY A 108 1.13 -18.15 11.10
N PHE A 109 0.74 -18.96 10.10
CA PHE A 109 0.11 -18.43 8.88
C PHE A 109 -1.34 -17.93 9.11
N ASP A 110 -2.04 -18.44 10.11
CA ASP A 110 -3.39 -18.00 10.48
C ASP A 110 -3.41 -16.81 11.45
N ALA A 111 -2.25 -16.33 11.90
CA ALA A 111 -2.13 -15.28 12.93
C ALA A 111 -2.92 -14.01 12.58
N ALA A 112 -2.90 -13.60 11.32
CA ALA A 112 -3.64 -12.41 10.84
C ALA A 112 -5.15 -12.60 10.96
N LYS A 113 -5.66 -13.76 10.59
CA LYS A 113 -7.09 -14.11 10.70
C LYS A 113 -7.54 -14.12 12.15
N MET A 114 -6.72 -14.70 13.06
CA MET A 114 -6.99 -14.69 14.49
C MET A 114 -6.98 -13.28 15.06
N ALA A 115 -6.03 -12.43 14.67
CA ALA A 115 -5.97 -11.03 15.10
C ALA A 115 -7.21 -10.23 14.64
N CYS A 116 -7.62 -10.39 13.38
CA CYS A 116 -8.81 -9.72 12.84
C CYS A 116 -10.12 -10.17 13.52
N ALA A 117 -10.19 -11.39 14.03
CA ALA A 117 -11.35 -11.91 14.74
C ALA A 117 -11.54 -11.34 16.16
N THR A 118 -10.55 -10.60 16.68
CA THR A 118 -10.64 -9.96 18.00
C THR A 118 -11.43 -8.65 17.97
N ASP A 119 -11.63 -8.05 19.13
CA ASP A 119 -12.37 -6.80 19.33
C ASP A 119 -11.57 -5.52 19.01
N VAL A 120 -10.69 -5.57 18.00
CA VAL A 120 -9.92 -4.40 17.55
C VAL A 120 -10.74 -3.52 16.59
N ASP A 121 -10.44 -2.23 16.57
CA ASP A 121 -11.07 -1.22 15.70
C ASP A 121 -10.33 -1.03 14.39
N VAL A 122 -8.99 -1.16 14.46
CA VAL A 122 -8.06 -0.89 13.36
C VAL A 122 -7.08 -2.06 13.24
N VAL A 123 -6.73 -2.40 12.00
CA VAL A 123 -5.60 -3.29 11.71
C VAL A 123 -4.52 -2.55 10.94
N ILE A 124 -3.27 -2.74 11.34
CA ILE A 124 -2.07 -2.32 10.61
C ILE A 124 -1.52 -3.57 9.92
N LEU A 125 -1.56 -3.60 8.59
CA LEU A 125 -1.06 -4.71 7.77
C LEU A 125 0.34 -4.38 7.25
N ALA A 126 1.37 -4.95 7.87
CA ALA A 126 2.78 -4.73 7.57
C ALA A 126 3.58 -6.04 7.33
N SER A 127 2.90 -7.13 7.05
CA SER A 127 3.50 -8.41 6.63
C SER A 127 4.16 -8.31 5.25
N ALA A 128 4.92 -9.34 4.85
CA ALA A 128 5.46 -9.40 3.49
C ALA A 128 4.35 -9.26 2.44
N PRO A 129 4.63 -8.60 1.29
CA PRO A 129 3.62 -8.23 0.30
C PRO A 129 2.70 -9.35 -0.18
N TYR A 130 3.23 -10.54 -0.38
CA TYR A 130 2.45 -11.72 -0.79
C TYR A 130 1.26 -12.02 0.15
N PHE A 131 1.40 -11.78 1.45
CA PHE A 131 0.34 -12.07 2.43
C PHE A 131 -0.74 -10.99 2.50
N ARG A 132 -0.50 -9.79 1.99
CA ARG A 132 -1.42 -8.65 2.14
C ARG A 132 -2.80 -8.88 1.56
N PRO A 133 -2.98 -9.51 0.37
CA PRO A 133 -4.30 -9.80 -0.15
C PRO A 133 -5.15 -10.65 0.81
N MET A 134 -4.55 -11.69 1.40
CA MET A 134 -5.24 -12.58 2.35
C MET A 134 -5.53 -11.88 3.68
N HIS A 135 -4.56 -11.11 4.19
CA HIS A 135 -4.73 -10.35 5.44
C HIS A 135 -5.75 -9.22 5.29
N LEU A 136 -5.75 -8.55 4.12
CA LEU A 136 -6.73 -7.53 3.79
C LEU A 136 -8.14 -8.14 3.72
N ARG A 137 -8.28 -9.32 3.09
CA ARG A 137 -9.55 -10.04 3.05
C ARG A 137 -10.06 -10.34 4.46
N ALA A 138 -9.21 -10.87 5.34
CA ALA A 138 -9.57 -11.15 6.73
C ALA A 138 -10.00 -9.88 7.49
N ALA A 139 -9.32 -8.75 7.28
CA ALA A 139 -9.65 -7.48 7.90
C ALA A 139 -10.99 -6.91 7.42
N VAL A 140 -11.23 -6.94 6.10
CA VAL A 140 -12.50 -6.46 5.50
C VAL A 140 -13.66 -7.33 5.91
N ASP A 141 -13.50 -8.68 5.94
CA ASP A 141 -14.55 -9.60 6.39
C ASP A 141 -14.95 -9.32 7.83
N ALA A 142 -13.97 -9.07 8.70
CA ALA A 142 -14.17 -8.74 10.10
C ALA A 142 -14.62 -7.28 10.35
N GLY A 143 -14.81 -6.47 9.30
CA GLY A 143 -15.29 -5.09 9.41
C GLY A 143 -14.31 -4.13 10.09
N LYS A 144 -13.00 -4.34 9.92
CA LYS A 144 -11.96 -3.50 10.55
C LYS A 144 -11.58 -2.33 9.66
N ASN A 145 -11.23 -1.17 10.27
CA ASN A 145 -10.56 -0.09 9.58
C ASN A 145 -9.12 -0.49 9.30
N ILE A 146 -8.55 -0.05 8.17
CA ILE A 146 -7.33 -0.64 7.62
C ILE A 146 -6.31 0.44 7.32
N PHE A 147 -5.13 0.30 7.90
CA PHE A 147 -3.88 0.85 7.39
C PHE A 147 -3.07 -0.29 6.79
N CYS A 148 -2.76 -0.23 5.50
CA CYS A 148 -2.07 -1.31 4.79
C CYS A 148 -0.79 -0.80 4.12
N GLU A 149 0.35 -1.39 4.47
CA GLU A 149 1.62 -1.07 3.85
C GLU A 149 1.67 -1.43 2.36
N LYS A 150 2.46 -0.69 1.60
CA LYS A 150 2.74 -0.94 0.17
C LYS A 150 3.74 -2.10 -0.02
N PRO A 151 3.73 -2.78 -1.18
CA PRO A 151 2.69 -2.87 -2.19
C PRO A 151 1.53 -3.73 -1.70
N MET A 152 0.35 -3.59 -2.33
CA MET A 152 -0.83 -4.35 -1.91
C MET A 152 -0.81 -5.81 -2.33
N PHE A 153 -0.07 -6.14 -3.38
CA PHE A 153 0.03 -7.48 -3.97
C PHE A 153 1.32 -7.63 -4.77
N THR A 154 1.70 -8.88 -5.05
CA THR A 154 2.91 -9.24 -5.80
C THR A 154 2.62 -9.84 -7.17
N ASP A 155 1.36 -10.21 -7.45
CA ASP A 155 0.93 -10.90 -8.66
C ASP A 155 -0.54 -10.61 -9.01
N ALA A 156 -0.99 -11.14 -10.14
CA ALA A 156 -2.35 -10.93 -10.63
C ALA A 156 -3.41 -11.63 -9.76
N ALA A 157 -3.09 -12.76 -9.16
CA ALA A 157 -4.00 -13.45 -8.25
C ALA A 157 -4.29 -12.59 -7.01
N GLY A 158 -3.25 -12.02 -6.41
CA GLY A 158 -3.38 -11.07 -5.30
C GLY A 158 -4.13 -9.80 -5.68
N ALA A 159 -3.91 -9.28 -6.91
CA ALA A 159 -4.62 -8.10 -7.40
C ALA A 159 -6.14 -8.29 -7.42
N LYS A 160 -6.64 -9.44 -7.86
CA LYS A 160 -8.07 -9.76 -7.91
C LYS A 160 -8.69 -9.71 -6.50
N ILE A 161 -8.01 -10.29 -5.52
CA ILE A 161 -8.45 -10.29 -4.11
C ILE A 161 -8.50 -8.86 -3.57
N VAL A 162 -7.44 -8.07 -3.78
CA VAL A 162 -7.36 -6.69 -3.27
C VAL A 162 -8.43 -5.80 -3.85
N ILE A 163 -8.72 -5.90 -5.15
CA ILE A 163 -9.77 -5.11 -5.81
C ILE A 163 -11.12 -5.41 -5.17
N GLN A 164 -11.47 -6.69 -5.01
CA GLN A 164 -12.73 -7.06 -4.34
C GLN A 164 -12.77 -6.57 -2.89
N CYS A 165 -11.64 -6.65 -2.17
CA CYS A 165 -11.55 -6.11 -0.80
C CYS A 165 -11.82 -4.60 -0.73
N ILE A 166 -11.32 -3.84 -1.70
CA ILE A 166 -11.54 -2.38 -1.77
C ILE A 166 -13.03 -2.08 -1.98
N GLU A 167 -13.69 -2.80 -2.89
CA GLU A 167 -15.14 -2.65 -3.13
C GLU A 167 -15.95 -2.99 -1.88
N ASP A 168 -15.63 -4.10 -1.22
CA ASP A 168 -16.30 -4.52 0.01
C ASP A 168 -16.04 -3.55 1.17
N ALA A 169 -14.82 -3.01 1.30
CA ALA A 169 -14.49 -1.99 2.29
C ALA A 169 -15.29 -0.70 2.06
N ARG A 170 -15.49 -0.32 0.79
CA ARG A 170 -16.36 0.80 0.39
C ARG A 170 -17.80 0.57 0.81
N ALA A 171 -18.34 -0.61 0.49
CA ALA A 171 -19.70 -0.98 0.84
C ALA A 171 -19.93 -0.98 2.38
N LYS A 172 -18.92 -1.42 3.12
CA LYS A 172 -18.91 -1.43 4.60
C LYS A 172 -18.54 -0.08 5.21
N LYS A 173 -18.22 0.94 4.43
CA LYS A 173 -17.76 2.28 4.87
C LYS A 173 -16.52 2.24 5.77
N LEU A 174 -15.63 1.28 5.57
CA LEU A 174 -14.38 1.17 6.31
C LEU A 174 -13.38 2.22 5.85
N GLN A 175 -12.50 2.69 6.75
CA GLN A 175 -11.31 3.44 6.40
C GLN A 175 -10.33 2.52 5.69
N PHE A 176 -9.78 2.95 4.57
CA PHE A 176 -8.72 2.26 3.86
C PHE A 176 -7.64 3.26 3.44
N MET A 177 -6.53 3.23 4.17
CA MET A 177 -5.33 4.01 3.86
C MET A 177 -4.18 3.08 3.52
N SER A 178 -3.38 3.50 2.56
CA SER A 178 -2.18 2.78 2.12
C SER A 178 -0.89 3.47 2.58
N GLY A 179 0.15 2.70 2.85
CA GLY A 179 1.48 3.18 3.25
C GLY A 179 2.30 3.75 2.09
N PHE A 180 1.69 4.47 1.14
CA PHE A 180 2.40 5.25 0.13
C PHE A 180 2.83 6.59 0.71
N CYS A 181 3.82 6.55 1.62
CA CYS A 181 4.22 7.65 2.49
C CYS A 181 4.58 8.95 1.77
N TRP A 182 5.13 8.91 0.54
CA TRP A 182 5.41 10.13 -0.21
C TRP A 182 4.17 10.96 -0.57
N ARG A 183 2.98 10.34 -0.66
CA ARG A 183 1.73 11.09 -0.77
C ARG A 183 1.39 11.90 0.50
N TYR A 184 2.16 11.72 1.58
CA TYR A 184 2.05 12.43 2.85
C TYR A 184 3.27 13.32 3.16
N SER A 185 4.24 13.40 2.25
CA SER A 185 5.32 14.37 2.28
C SER A 185 4.79 15.75 1.87
N LEU A 186 4.98 16.77 2.72
CA LEU A 186 4.50 18.12 2.42
C LEU A 186 5.16 18.72 1.18
N PRO A 187 6.50 18.67 1.00
CA PRO A 187 7.14 19.19 -0.20
C PRO A 187 6.59 18.56 -1.48
N GLU A 188 6.38 17.25 -1.49
CA GLU A 188 5.83 16.55 -2.64
C GLU A 188 4.37 16.93 -2.90
N ARG A 189 3.54 16.97 -1.86
CA ARG A 189 2.14 17.39 -1.99
C ARG A 189 2.01 18.78 -2.62
N GLU A 190 2.81 19.74 -2.17
CA GLU A 190 2.79 21.08 -2.75
C GLU A 190 3.26 21.08 -4.20
N THR A 191 4.32 20.34 -4.53
CA THR A 191 4.80 20.19 -5.90
C THR A 191 3.72 19.58 -6.80
N PHE A 192 3.13 18.46 -6.40
CA PHE A 192 2.09 17.80 -7.19
C PHE A 192 0.77 18.61 -7.26
N MET A 193 0.44 19.39 -6.23
CA MET A 193 -0.68 20.33 -6.28
C MET A 193 -0.47 21.37 -7.38
N ARG A 194 0.74 21.95 -7.50
CA ARG A 194 1.11 22.92 -8.53
C ARG A 194 1.13 22.30 -9.93
N ILE A 195 1.72 21.11 -10.08
CA ILE A 195 1.71 20.35 -11.33
C ILE A 195 0.28 20.13 -11.81
N ARG A 196 -0.60 19.66 -10.92
CA ARG A 196 -2.03 19.45 -11.22
C ARG A 196 -2.80 20.76 -11.42
N GLY A 197 -2.34 21.84 -10.82
CA GLY A 197 -2.85 23.19 -11.04
C GLY A 197 -2.46 23.79 -12.39
N GLY A 198 -1.53 23.16 -13.12
CA GLY A 198 -1.13 23.55 -14.46
C GLY A 198 0.12 24.40 -14.55
N ASP A 199 0.91 24.54 -13.45
CA ASP A 199 2.12 25.39 -13.43
C ASP A 199 3.18 24.96 -14.48
N ILE A 200 3.19 23.67 -14.86
CA ILE A 200 4.04 23.15 -15.95
C ILE A 200 3.24 22.81 -17.22
N GLY A 201 1.93 23.11 -17.24
CA GLY A 201 1.04 22.72 -18.33
C GLY A 201 0.71 21.22 -18.32
N GLU A 202 0.45 20.62 -19.49
CA GLU A 202 0.20 19.19 -19.62
C GLU A 202 1.49 18.41 -19.38
N VAL A 203 1.44 17.37 -18.54
CA VAL A 203 2.57 16.45 -18.33
C VAL A 203 2.83 15.63 -19.60
N LEU A 204 4.01 15.78 -20.18
CA LEU A 204 4.43 15.12 -21.42
C LEU A 204 5.34 13.94 -21.17
N ALA A 205 6.30 14.11 -20.23
CA ALA A 205 7.23 13.06 -19.88
C ALA A 205 7.63 13.14 -18.39
N MET A 206 8.07 12.01 -17.85
CA MET A 206 8.67 11.93 -16.52
C MET A 206 9.82 10.93 -16.54
N HIS A 207 10.89 11.28 -15.85
CA HIS A 207 12.00 10.37 -15.55
C HIS A 207 12.12 10.24 -14.03
N SER A 208 12.22 9.01 -13.55
CA SER A 208 12.34 8.69 -12.13
C SER A 208 13.54 7.76 -11.90
N ASP A 209 14.38 8.12 -10.96
CA ASP A 209 15.46 7.28 -10.46
C ASP A 209 15.14 6.76 -9.05
N TYR A 210 15.32 5.46 -8.84
CA TYR A 210 15.26 4.81 -7.53
C TYR A 210 16.53 3.95 -7.36
N LEU A 211 17.65 4.58 -7.05
CA LEU A 211 18.95 3.95 -7.00
C LEU A 211 19.38 3.77 -5.54
N THR A 212 19.49 2.52 -5.10
CA THR A 212 19.78 2.19 -3.70
C THR A 212 20.84 1.09 -3.59
N SER A 213 21.36 0.92 -2.38
CA SER A 213 22.18 -0.23 -2.01
C SER A 213 21.31 -1.47 -1.76
N PRO A 214 21.89 -2.68 -1.83
CA PRO A 214 21.18 -3.92 -1.54
C PRO A 214 20.66 -3.98 -0.10
N LEU A 215 19.56 -4.69 0.09
CA LEU A 215 19.05 -5.00 1.41
C LEU A 215 19.86 -6.11 2.08
N GLY A 216 19.94 -6.07 3.40
CA GLY A 216 20.63 -7.11 4.20
C GLY A 216 19.99 -8.50 4.07
N ILE A 217 20.78 -9.52 4.30
CA ILE A 217 20.37 -10.93 4.34
C ILE A 217 20.52 -11.43 5.76
N ASN A 218 19.50 -12.13 6.26
CA ASN A 218 19.62 -12.92 7.49
C ASN A 218 20.36 -14.23 7.14
N PRO A 219 21.55 -14.47 7.69
CA PRO A 219 22.27 -15.71 7.41
C PRO A 219 21.42 -16.93 7.73
N ARG A 220 21.49 -17.96 6.88
CA ARG A 220 20.75 -19.20 7.09
C ARG A 220 21.24 -19.89 8.36
N LYS A 221 20.28 -20.27 9.21
CA LYS A 221 20.56 -21.11 10.38
C LYS A 221 20.25 -22.57 10.06
N PRO A 222 21.00 -23.52 10.65
CA PRO A 222 20.79 -24.96 10.37
C PRO A 222 19.38 -25.47 10.68
N GLU A 223 18.73 -24.89 11.69
CA GLU A 223 17.38 -25.24 12.13
C GLU A 223 16.26 -24.69 11.25
N TRP A 224 16.56 -23.73 10.36
CA TRP A 224 15.53 -23.13 9.52
C TRP A 224 15.18 -24.01 8.33
N SER A 225 13.91 -24.27 8.15
CA SER A 225 13.40 -24.85 6.90
C SER A 225 13.60 -23.88 5.72
N ASP A 226 13.43 -24.36 4.47
CA ASP A 226 13.51 -23.50 3.30
C ASP A 226 12.44 -22.40 3.34
N MET A 227 11.22 -22.73 3.75
CA MET A 227 10.14 -21.76 3.92
C MET A 227 10.50 -20.70 4.94
N GLU A 228 11.02 -21.10 6.12
CA GLU A 228 11.43 -20.13 7.13
C GLU A 228 12.55 -19.22 6.64
N PHE A 229 13.56 -19.79 5.96
CA PHE A 229 14.64 -18.98 5.39
C PHE A 229 14.11 -17.95 4.39
N GLN A 230 13.24 -18.35 3.47
CA GLN A 230 12.65 -17.41 2.50
C GLN A 230 11.78 -16.35 3.17
N LEU A 231 10.94 -16.72 4.14
CA LEU A 231 10.11 -15.77 4.87
C LEU A 231 10.93 -14.75 5.67
N ARG A 232 12.06 -15.17 6.27
CA ARG A 232 12.98 -14.26 6.99
C ARG A 232 13.79 -13.36 6.07
N ASN A 233 13.91 -13.75 4.78
CA ASN A 233 14.59 -13.03 3.70
C ASN A 233 13.64 -12.66 2.55
N TRP A 234 12.40 -12.35 2.89
CA TRP A 234 11.30 -12.19 1.94
C TRP A 234 11.59 -11.21 0.79
N GLN A 235 12.42 -10.16 1.04
CA GLN A 235 12.79 -9.19 0.02
C GLN A 235 13.58 -9.79 -1.15
N HIS A 236 14.22 -10.92 -0.95
CA HIS A 236 15.06 -11.59 -1.92
C HIS A 236 14.33 -12.65 -2.75
N HIS A 237 13.06 -12.91 -2.47
CA HIS A 237 12.24 -13.90 -3.17
C HIS A 237 11.05 -13.25 -3.87
N VAL A 238 10.99 -13.42 -5.21
CA VAL A 238 10.01 -12.76 -6.08
C VAL A 238 8.58 -13.05 -5.63
N TRP A 239 8.27 -14.29 -5.24
CA TRP A 239 6.91 -14.63 -4.81
C TRP A 239 6.45 -13.86 -3.56
N LEU A 240 7.39 -13.49 -2.68
CA LEU A 240 7.10 -12.74 -1.44
C LEU A 240 7.11 -11.23 -1.63
N SER A 241 8.05 -10.72 -2.43
CA SER A 241 8.30 -9.28 -2.60
C SER A 241 7.69 -8.70 -3.87
N GLY A 242 7.56 -9.51 -4.93
CA GLY A 242 7.24 -9.04 -6.28
C GLY A 242 8.44 -8.51 -7.05
N ASP A 243 9.67 -8.62 -6.51
CA ASP A 243 10.92 -8.01 -6.96
C ASP A 243 11.09 -6.54 -6.52
N ILE A 244 12.30 -5.98 -6.67
CA ILE A 244 12.67 -4.62 -6.22
C ILE A 244 11.82 -3.53 -6.89
N ILE A 245 11.39 -3.73 -8.13
CA ILE A 245 10.51 -2.80 -8.84
C ILE A 245 9.12 -2.70 -8.17
N VAL A 246 8.62 -3.81 -7.60
CA VAL A 246 7.32 -3.88 -6.92
C VAL A 246 7.45 -3.51 -5.44
N GLU A 247 8.51 -3.95 -4.76
CA GLU A 247 8.65 -3.76 -3.31
C GLU A 247 9.18 -2.36 -2.96
N GLN A 248 10.20 -1.87 -3.67
CA GLN A 248 10.83 -0.58 -3.37
C GLN A 248 10.52 0.50 -4.39
N ALA A 249 10.86 0.30 -5.66
CA ALA A 249 10.70 1.35 -6.67
C ALA A 249 9.24 1.68 -6.99
N ILE A 250 8.29 0.94 -6.42
CA ILE A 250 6.86 1.27 -6.50
C ILE A 250 6.56 2.68 -5.98
N HIS A 251 7.37 3.22 -5.10
CA HIS A 251 7.21 4.61 -4.65
C HIS A 251 7.41 5.61 -5.79
N SER A 252 8.45 5.42 -6.63
CA SER A 252 8.64 6.22 -7.84
C SER A 252 7.55 5.95 -8.88
N ILE A 253 7.11 4.69 -9.01
CA ILE A 253 5.97 4.34 -9.88
C ILE A 253 4.68 5.03 -9.41
N ASP A 254 4.45 5.14 -8.12
CA ASP A 254 3.31 5.87 -7.57
C ASP A 254 3.38 7.38 -7.86
N LYS A 255 4.58 7.97 -7.80
CA LYS A 255 4.79 9.36 -8.23
C LYS A 255 4.52 9.55 -9.73
N ILE A 256 4.93 8.59 -10.56
CA ILE A 256 4.57 8.57 -11.99
C ILE A 256 3.04 8.49 -12.15
N ASN A 257 2.39 7.56 -11.49
CA ASN A 257 0.92 7.44 -11.52
C ASN A 257 0.25 8.76 -11.07
N TRP A 258 0.78 9.41 -10.04
CA TRP A 258 0.28 10.68 -9.54
C TRP A 258 0.44 11.82 -10.55
N ALA A 259 1.63 11.93 -11.20
CA ALA A 259 1.92 12.93 -12.22
C ALA A 259 0.99 12.81 -13.43
N PHE A 260 0.69 11.59 -13.85
CA PHE A 260 -0.22 11.29 -14.95
C PHE A 260 -1.71 11.22 -14.53
N GLY A 261 -2.07 11.81 -13.38
CA GLY A 261 -3.48 11.93 -12.96
C GLY A 261 -4.12 10.64 -12.47
N ASN A 262 -3.34 9.62 -12.13
CA ASN A 262 -3.76 8.25 -11.83
C ASN A 262 -4.41 7.53 -13.03
N GLU A 263 -4.11 7.98 -14.25
CA GLU A 263 -4.50 7.29 -15.49
C GLU A 263 -3.55 6.12 -15.76
N PRO A 264 -4.06 4.92 -16.07
CA PRO A 264 -3.18 3.80 -16.40
C PRO A 264 -2.46 4.02 -17.73
N PRO A 265 -1.19 3.56 -17.88
CA PRO A 265 -0.50 3.56 -19.16
C PRO A 265 -1.13 2.54 -20.11
N VAL A 266 -0.98 2.75 -21.42
CA VAL A 266 -1.50 1.81 -22.43
C VAL A 266 -0.57 0.61 -22.62
N ARG A 267 0.75 0.84 -22.47
CA ARG A 267 1.77 -0.22 -22.59
C ARG A 267 3.05 0.11 -21.81
N CYS A 268 3.87 -0.90 -21.63
CA CYS A 268 5.19 -0.78 -21.02
C CYS A 268 6.18 -1.69 -21.75
N THR A 269 7.39 -1.17 -21.99
CA THR A 269 8.56 -1.94 -22.41
C THR A 269 9.66 -1.79 -21.37
N GLY A 270 10.59 -2.75 -21.30
CA GLY A 270 11.64 -2.63 -20.31
C GLY A 270 12.71 -3.69 -20.41
N THR A 271 13.75 -3.46 -19.65
CA THR A 271 14.87 -4.39 -19.45
C THR A 271 15.24 -4.45 -17.98
N GLY A 272 15.96 -5.49 -17.59
CA GLY A 272 16.46 -5.68 -16.24
C GLY A 272 17.31 -6.93 -16.14
N GLY A 273 17.86 -7.18 -14.98
CA GLY A 273 18.72 -8.34 -14.78
C GLY A 273 19.22 -8.47 -13.35
N ARG A 274 20.11 -9.45 -13.16
CA ARG A 274 20.73 -9.76 -11.86
C ARG A 274 22.24 -10.02 -11.97
N GLY A 275 22.97 -9.08 -12.58
CA GLY A 275 24.39 -9.25 -12.85
C GLY A 275 25.24 -9.48 -11.59
N LEU A 276 25.02 -8.74 -10.52
CA LEU A 276 25.77 -8.88 -9.26
C LEU A 276 25.20 -9.96 -8.33
N ARG A 277 23.94 -10.32 -8.47
CA ARG A 277 23.25 -11.33 -7.62
C ARG A 277 23.41 -12.75 -8.14
N GLU A 278 23.92 -12.94 -9.34
CA GLU A 278 24.03 -14.25 -9.97
C GLU A 278 24.83 -15.26 -9.12
N ASN A 279 25.88 -14.78 -8.45
CA ASN A 279 26.78 -15.60 -7.62
C ASN A 279 26.44 -15.57 -6.13
N ILE A 280 25.26 -15.09 -5.75
CA ILE A 280 24.79 -15.00 -4.36
C ILE A 280 23.44 -15.71 -4.23
N PRO A 281 23.43 -17.06 -4.08
CA PRO A 281 22.18 -17.84 -4.03
C PRO A 281 21.23 -17.41 -2.93
N GLU A 282 21.75 -16.92 -1.80
CA GLU A 282 20.98 -16.42 -0.66
C GLU A 282 20.11 -15.21 -1.04
N ARG A 283 20.46 -14.51 -2.12
CA ARG A 283 19.65 -13.40 -2.66
C ARG A 283 18.47 -13.84 -3.53
N GLY A 284 18.13 -15.12 -3.51
CA GLY A 284 16.94 -15.67 -4.15
C GLY A 284 16.91 -15.43 -5.66
N ASP A 285 15.76 -15.00 -6.17
CA ASP A 285 15.50 -14.86 -7.62
C ASP A 285 15.16 -13.43 -8.09
N VAL A 286 15.27 -12.43 -7.21
CA VAL A 286 15.03 -11.02 -7.57
C VAL A 286 16.13 -10.47 -8.48
N TYR A 287 15.77 -9.55 -9.36
CA TYR A 287 16.72 -8.77 -10.14
C TYR A 287 17.45 -7.74 -9.28
N ASP A 288 18.56 -7.20 -9.76
CA ASP A 288 19.28 -6.09 -9.11
C ASP A 288 19.09 -4.74 -9.80
N HIS A 289 18.51 -4.72 -11.01
CA HIS A 289 18.17 -3.50 -11.72
C HIS A 289 17.02 -3.69 -12.70
N PHE A 290 16.31 -2.58 -12.95
CA PHE A 290 15.28 -2.44 -14.00
C PHE A 290 15.41 -1.08 -14.66
N ALA A 291 15.13 -1.02 -15.97
CA ALA A 291 14.87 0.17 -16.73
C ALA A 291 13.59 -0.06 -17.54
N VAL A 292 12.52 0.68 -17.24
CA VAL A 292 11.21 0.48 -17.86
C VAL A 292 10.64 1.79 -18.37
N VAL A 293 9.90 1.71 -19.47
CA VAL A 293 9.22 2.85 -20.08
C VAL A 293 7.74 2.57 -20.18
N TYR A 294 6.94 3.39 -19.50
CA TYR A 294 5.49 3.41 -19.58
C TYR A 294 5.05 4.41 -20.64
N GLU A 295 4.01 4.08 -21.39
CA GLU A 295 3.47 4.95 -22.43
C GLU A 295 1.97 5.20 -22.24
N TRP A 296 1.58 6.46 -22.44
CA TRP A 296 0.20 6.94 -22.48
C TRP A 296 -0.15 7.43 -23.88
N PRO A 297 -1.44 7.67 -24.19
CA PRO A 297 -1.85 8.28 -25.47
C PRO A 297 -1.11 9.60 -25.75
N ARG A 298 -0.97 9.95 -27.01
CA ARG A 298 -0.30 11.17 -27.51
C ARG A 298 1.22 11.19 -27.21
N ASN A 299 1.87 10.02 -27.22
CA ASN A 299 3.31 9.86 -26.97
C ASN A 299 3.79 10.38 -25.60
N ARG A 300 2.91 10.52 -24.62
CA ARG A 300 3.34 10.81 -23.25
C ARG A 300 4.03 9.58 -22.66
N ARG A 301 5.12 9.78 -21.96
CA ARG A 301 5.98 8.66 -21.47
C ARG A 301 6.52 8.92 -20.09
N ALA A 302 6.72 7.84 -19.34
CA ALA A 302 7.54 7.88 -18.15
C ALA A 302 8.59 6.76 -18.16
N THR A 303 9.79 7.10 -17.73
CA THR A 303 10.89 6.15 -17.57
C THR A 303 11.19 5.99 -16.09
N LEU A 304 11.32 4.76 -15.63
CA LEU A 304 11.85 4.42 -14.31
C LEU A 304 13.15 3.65 -14.48
N ILE A 305 14.17 4.09 -13.77
CA ILE A 305 15.40 3.32 -13.55
C ILE A 305 15.45 2.97 -12.06
N CYS A 306 15.58 1.70 -11.72
CA CYS A 306 15.81 1.31 -10.35
C CYS A 306 16.92 0.27 -10.23
N ARG A 307 17.61 0.31 -9.09
CA ARG A 307 18.78 -0.53 -8.84
C ARG A 307 19.00 -0.77 -7.36
N GLN A 308 19.50 -1.95 -7.04
CA GLN A 308 20.04 -2.32 -5.72
C GLN A 308 21.41 -2.98 -5.90
N GLN A 309 22.46 -2.16 -6.01
CA GLN A 309 23.83 -2.62 -6.23
C GLN A 309 24.78 -1.97 -5.23
N GLU A 310 25.78 -2.73 -4.77
CA GLU A 310 26.81 -2.27 -3.82
C GLU A 310 27.77 -1.28 -4.49
N ASP A 311 28.34 -0.40 -3.69
CA ASP A 311 29.39 0.57 -4.09
C ASP A 311 29.03 1.46 -5.29
N CYS A 312 27.73 1.71 -5.48
CA CYS A 312 27.21 2.55 -6.54
C CYS A 312 26.59 3.84 -5.99
N PHE A 313 26.54 4.88 -6.83
CA PHE A 313 25.85 6.12 -6.52
C PHE A 313 24.37 5.88 -6.23
N ASN A 314 23.84 6.47 -5.16
CA ASN A 314 22.47 6.31 -4.74
C ASN A 314 21.72 7.64 -4.83
N GLU A 315 20.51 7.61 -5.40
CA GLU A 315 19.59 8.74 -5.43
C GLU A 315 18.14 8.30 -5.60
N ASN A 316 17.22 9.18 -5.26
CA ASN A 316 15.81 9.07 -5.55
C ASN A 316 15.32 10.45 -6.01
N VAL A 317 15.23 10.64 -7.31
CA VAL A 317 14.85 11.91 -7.92
C VAL A 317 13.86 11.70 -9.04
N ASP A 318 13.06 12.73 -9.29
CA ASP A 318 12.12 12.75 -10.40
C ASP A 318 12.25 14.05 -11.17
N THR A 319 12.24 13.94 -12.50
CA THR A 319 12.13 15.08 -13.42
C THR A 319 10.84 14.94 -14.24
N ILE A 320 9.99 15.95 -14.16
CA ILE A 320 8.69 15.96 -14.86
C ILE A 320 8.71 17.07 -15.90
N LEU A 321 8.51 16.73 -17.15
CA LEU A 321 8.46 17.66 -18.27
C LEU A 321 7.00 17.92 -18.66
N GLY A 322 6.62 19.17 -18.62
CA GLY A 322 5.31 19.64 -19.05
C GLY A 322 5.39 20.49 -20.31
N SER A 323 4.23 20.86 -20.85
CA SER A 323 4.14 21.70 -22.06
C SER A 323 4.53 23.19 -21.82
N LYS A 324 4.64 23.64 -20.56
CA LYS A 324 4.93 25.02 -20.18
C LYS A 324 6.07 25.15 -19.17
N GLY A 325 6.69 24.05 -18.77
CA GLY A 325 7.76 24.04 -17.80
C GLY A 325 8.14 22.63 -17.39
N SER A 326 8.96 22.54 -16.36
CA SER A 326 9.41 21.28 -15.78
C SER A 326 9.37 21.34 -14.25
N ALA A 327 9.31 20.19 -13.61
CA ALA A 327 9.46 20.06 -12.17
C ALA A 327 10.59 19.07 -11.84
N PHE A 328 11.33 19.37 -10.77
CA PHE A 328 12.33 18.50 -10.16
C PHE A 328 11.92 18.18 -8.73
N ILE A 329 12.02 16.92 -8.34
CA ILE A 329 11.67 16.41 -7.01
C ILE A 329 12.84 15.58 -6.49
N ASN A 330 13.36 15.93 -5.31
CA ASN A 330 14.27 15.08 -4.55
C ASN A 330 13.47 14.27 -3.51
N GLY A 331 13.29 12.98 -3.73
CA GLY A 331 12.50 12.13 -2.83
C GLY A 331 13.13 11.90 -1.44
N TRP A 332 14.40 12.22 -1.25
CA TRP A 332 15.08 12.11 0.06
C TRP A 332 15.28 13.45 0.77
N GLY A 333 14.81 14.53 0.19
CA GLY A 333 14.96 15.86 0.76
C GLY A 333 13.91 16.82 0.27
N PRO A 334 13.87 18.03 0.83
CA PRO A 334 12.86 19.01 0.48
C PRO A 334 13.23 19.86 -0.76
N THR A 335 14.24 19.47 -1.54
CA THR A 335 14.64 20.21 -2.75
C THR A 335 13.68 19.89 -3.89
N HIS A 336 12.70 20.77 -4.09
CA HIS A 336 11.72 20.67 -5.15
C HIS A 336 11.65 22.00 -5.91
N GLU A 337 11.64 21.94 -7.22
CA GLU A 337 11.62 23.10 -8.10
C GLU A 337 10.61 22.95 -9.24
N ILE A 338 10.03 24.06 -9.65
CA ILE A 338 9.30 24.22 -10.91
C ILE A 338 9.98 25.33 -11.70
N ILE A 339 10.34 25.03 -12.94
CA ILE A 339 10.97 25.96 -13.90
C ILE A 339 10.02 26.11 -15.09
N GLY A 340 9.73 27.34 -15.51
CA GLY A 340 8.84 27.62 -16.64
C GLY A 340 8.10 28.92 -16.47
N GLU A 341 6.88 28.98 -16.96
CA GLU A 341 6.02 30.20 -16.90
C GLU A 341 5.66 30.59 -15.45
N HIS A 342 5.56 29.60 -14.54
CA HIS A 342 5.22 29.79 -13.14
C HIS A 342 6.33 29.18 -12.23
N PRO A 343 7.52 29.85 -12.14
CA PRO A 343 8.62 29.29 -11.38
C PRO A 343 8.33 29.25 -9.88
N TRP A 344 8.74 28.17 -9.25
CA TRP A 344 8.55 27.96 -7.82
C TRP A 344 9.60 27.00 -7.27
N SER A 345 9.97 27.21 -6.01
CA SER A 345 10.81 26.26 -5.27
C SER A 345 10.20 26.06 -3.89
N TYR A 346 10.28 24.83 -3.39
CA TYR A 346 9.91 24.59 -2.00
C TYR A 346 10.88 25.34 -1.08
N PRO A 347 10.41 26.07 -0.06
CA PRO A 347 11.30 26.83 0.82
C PRO A 347 12.34 25.92 1.50
N ALA A 348 13.59 26.33 1.51
CA ALA A 348 14.69 25.52 2.08
C ALA A 348 14.50 25.26 3.60
N ASP A 349 13.85 26.18 4.29
CA ASP A 349 13.44 26.10 5.71
C ASP A 349 11.96 25.74 5.88
N GLY A 350 11.30 25.32 4.81
CA GLY A 350 9.90 24.90 4.81
C GLY A 350 9.66 23.66 5.68
N PRO A 351 8.42 23.50 6.20
CA PRO A 351 8.10 22.37 7.07
C PRO A 351 8.22 21.03 6.33
N ASN A 352 9.08 20.16 6.85
CA ASN A 352 9.26 18.80 6.34
C ASN A 352 9.05 17.76 7.46
N PRO A 353 7.81 17.60 7.94
CA PRO A 353 7.51 16.61 8.95
C PRO A 353 7.72 15.20 8.38
N ASN A 354 7.99 14.26 9.27
CA ASN A 354 8.13 12.87 8.90
C ASN A 354 6.85 12.36 8.21
N MET A 355 6.95 12.02 6.94
CA MET A 355 5.82 11.58 6.11
C MET A 355 5.11 10.34 6.65
N TYR A 356 5.85 9.40 7.26
CA TYR A 356 5.29 8.23 7.93
C TYR A 356 4.46 8.59 9.16
N GLN A 357 4.85 9.62 9.90
CA GLN A 357 4.04 10.12 11.01
C GLN A 357 2.82 10.88 10.48
N THR A 358 2.98 11.65 9.40
CA THR A 358 1.88 12.43 8.81
C THR A 358 0.76 11.51 8.31
N GLU A 359 1.07 10.39 7.65
CA GLU A 359 0.03 9.45 7.20
C GLU A 359 -0.78 8.87 8.37
N HIS A 360 -0.13 8.49 9.47
CA HIS A 360 -0.83 8.03 10.65
C HIS A 360 -1.64 9.13 11.34
N ASN A 361 -1.11 10.35 11.45
CA ASN A 361 -1.85 11.50 12.00
C ASN A 361 -3.15 11.75 11.22
N GLU A 362 -3.08 11.73 9.88
CA GLU A 362 -4.24 11.91 9.03
C GLU A 362 -5.24 10.75 9.13
N PHE A 363 -4.76 9.51 9.20
CA PHE A 363 -5.60 8.33 9.36
C PHE A 363 -6.43 8.38 10.64
N TYR A 364 -5.79 8.59 11.78
CA TYR A 364 -6.49 8.62 13.07
C TYR A 364 -7.36 9.87 13.24
N LYS A 365 -6.93 11.03 12.71
CA LYS A 365 -7.76 12.23 12.64
C LYS A 365 -9.03 12.01 11.81
N ALA A 366 -8.90 11.35 10.67
CA ALA A 366 -10.05 11.00 9.82
C ALA A 366 -10.99 10.02 10.52
N LEU A 367 -10.43 8.99 11.17
CA LEU A 367 -11.21 8.02 11.95
C LEU A 367 -12.02 8.71 13.07
N ARG A 368 -11.40 9.63 13.84
CA ARG A 368 -12.07 10.40 14.90
C ARG A 368 -13.16 11.33 14.38
N SER A 369 -12.93 11.96 13.24
CA SER A 369 -13.88 12.92 12.65
C SER A 369 -14.99 12.27 11.82
N GLY A 370 -14.94 10.94 11.60
CA GLY A 370 -15.85 10.25 10.70
C GLY A 370 -15.60 10.56 9.21
N LYS A 371 -14.53 11.31 8.88
CA LYS A 371 -14.13 11.54 7.49
C LYS A 371 -13.56 10.26 6.93
N ARG A 372 -14.01 9.87 5.73
CA ARG A 372 -13.53 8.66 5.09
C ARG A 372 -12.28 8.90 4.26
N ILE A 373 -11.28 8.03 4.42
CA ILE A 373 -10.13 7.88 3.53
C ILE A 373 -10.32 6.60 2.71
N ASP A 374 -10.06 6.70 1.41
CA ASP A 374 -10.18 5.59 0.46
C ASP A 374 -9.10 5.73 -0.63
N ASP A 375 -7.99 5.07 -0.41
CA ASP A 375 -6.84 5.06 -1.32
C ASP A 375 -6.99 4.04 -2.45
N GLY A 376 -8.08 3.27 -2.49
CA GLY A 376 -8.23 2.08 -3.31
C GLY A 376 -7.92 2.25 -4.79
N ASN A 377 -8.31 3.38 -5.40
CA ASN A 377 -8.14 3.55 -6.86
C ASN A 377 -6.67 3.71 -7.25
N PHE A 378 -5.94 4.61 -6.60
CA PHE A 378 -4.56 4.88 -7.01
C PHE A 378 -3.62 3.74 -6.63
N VAL A 379 -3.84 3.06 -5.50
CA VAL A 379 -2.96 1.97 -5.06
C VAL A 379 -3.01 0.78 -6.00
N VAL A 380 -4.19 0.45 -6.54
CA VAL A 380 -4.33 -0.63 -7.52
C VAL A 380 -3.56 -0.30 -8.80
N ASN A 381 -3.69 0.93 -9.31
CA ASN A 381 -2.98 1.36 -10.51
C ASN A 381 -1.46 1.34 -10.29
N SER A 382 -0.96 1.89 -9.20
CA SER A 382 0.48 1.90 -8.90
C SER A 382 1.05 0.48 -8.77
N CYS A 383 0.34 -0.43 -8.09
CA CYS A 383 0.76 -1.83 -8.00
C CYS A 383 0.72 -2.55 -9.36
N ARG A 384 -0.33 -2.33 -10.17
CA ARG A 384 -0.41 -2.90 -11.53
C ARG A 384 0.67 -2.36 -12.46
N MET A 385 1.00 -1.06 -12.38
CA MET A 385 2.13 -0.51 -13.13
C MET A 385 3.44 -1.17 -12.73
N ALA A 386 3.66 -1.43 -11.44
CA ALA A 386 4.86 -2.15 -10.98
C ALA A 386 4.93 -3.58 -11.54
N LEU A 387 3.79 -4.32 -11.54
CA LEU A 387 3.72 -5.64 -12.19
C LEU A 387 3.98 -5.54 -13.70
N MET A 388 3.42 -4.54 -14.37
CA MET A 388 3.60 -4.30 -15.79
C MET A 388 5.07 -4.10 -16.17
N GLY A 389 5.79 -3.25 -15.41
CA GLY A 389 7.22 -3.04 -15.60
C GLY A 389 8.05 -4.30 -15.33
N ARG A 390 7.72 -5.07 -14.29
CA ARG A 390 8.35 -6.36 -14.03
C ARG A 390 8.12 -7.35 -15.16
N MET A 391 6.87 -7.52 -15.61
CA MET A 391 6.52 -8.42 -16.71
C MET A 391 7.26 -8.05 -18.00
N ALA A 392 7.31 -6.75 -18.35
CA ALA A 392 8.03 -6.27 -19.52
C ALA A 392 9.53 -6.62 -19.44
N ALA A 393 10.17 -6.35 -18.31
CA ALA A 393 11.59 -6.65 -18.13
C ALA A 393 11.88 -8.16 -18.07
N TYR A 394 11.01 -8.97 -17.46
CA TYR A 394 11.19 -10.41 -17.34
C TYR A 394 11.01 -11.16 -18.67
N THR A 395 10.10 -10.68 -19.51
CA THR A 395 9.78 -11.33 -20.78
C THR A 395 10.57 -10.74 -21.95
N GLY A 396 11.00 -9.47 -21.83
CA GLY A 396 11.54 -8.70 -22.96
C GLY A 396 10.49 -8.35 -24.00
N GLN A 397 9.19 -8.40 -23.63
CA GLN A 397 8.06 -8.10 -24.51
C GLN A 397 7.49 -6.72 -24.25
N ASP A 398 6.75 -6.21 -25.23
CA ASP A 398 5.82 -5.11 -25.07
C ASP A 398 4.58 -5.63 -24.31
N VAL A 399 4.28 -5.04 -23.14
CA VAL A 399 3.18 -5.48 -22.27
C VAL A 399 2.11 -4.39 -22.27
N SER A 400 0.90 -4.74 -22.67
CA SER A 400 -0.25 -3.84 -22.59
C SER A 400 -0.89 -3.83 -21.21
N TRP A 401 -1.62 -2.76 -20.88
CA TRP A 401 -2.40 -2.69 -19.64
C TRP A 401 -3.41 -3.83 -19.53
N ASP A 402 -4.08 -4.17 -20.63
CA ASP A 402 -5.06 -5.26 -20.66
C ASP A 402 -4.43 -6.62 -20.36
N GLN A 403 -3.19 -6.86 -20.81
CA GLN A 403 -2.46 -8.08 -20.48
C GLN A 403 -2.18 -8.17 -18.98
N VAL A 404 -1.83 -7.08 -18.32
CA VAL A 404 -1.63 -7.07 -16.86
C VAL A 404 -2.94 -7.30 -16.12
N VAL A 405 -4.02 -6.66 -16.55
CA VAL A 405 -5.36 -6.80 -15.93
C VAL A 405 -5.88 -8.21 -16.04
N ASN A 406 -5.67 -8.87 -17.18
CA ASN A 406 -6.17 -10.22 -17.48
C ASN A 406 -5.17 -11.33 -17.17
N SER A 407 -3.99 -10.99 -16.64
CA SER A 407 -2.97 -11.96 -16.25
C SER A 407 -3.50 -13.00 -15.26
N GLN A 408 -2.99 -14.22 -15.39
CA GLN A 408 -3.26 -15.33 -14.48
C GLN A 408 -2.04 -15.63 -13.58
N GLU A 409 -1.05 -14.74 -13.56
CA GLU A 409 0.16 -14.94 -12.77
C GLU A 409 -0.19 -15.17 -11.29
N ASN A 410 0.32 -16.25 -10.75
CA ASN A 410 0.28 -16.63 -9.36
C ASN A 410 1.69 -17.08 -8.95
N LEU A 411 2.35 -16.32 -8.10
CA LEU A 411 3.74 -16.56 -7.70
C LEU A 411 3.86 -17.44 -6.46
N GLY A 412 2.79 -17.56 -5.69
CA GLY A 412 2.81 -18.26 -4.41
C GLY A 412 2.80 -19.77 -4.53
N PRO A 413 3.10 -20.47 -3.42
CA PRO A 413 2.95 -21.93 -3.34
C PRO A 413 1.47 -22.34 -3.30
N ASP A 414 1.19 -23.57 -3.73
CA ASP A 414 -0.16 -24.17 -3.64
C ASP A 414 -0.64 -24.26 -2.18
N LYS A 415 0.29 -24.44 -1.23
CA LYS A 415 0.03 -24.57 0.19
C LYS A 415 1.05 -23.80 1.01
N LEU A 416 0.55 -23.00 1.97
CA LEU A 416 1.37 -22.31 2.95
C LEU A 416 1.60 -23.20 4.17
N GLU A 417 2.78 -23.79 4.26
CA GLU A 417 3.22 -24.60 5.41
C GLU A 417 4.72 -24.46 5.62
N MET A 418 5.19 -24.69 6.83
CA MET A 418 6.62 -24.76 7.09
C MET A 418 7.24 -25.99 6.42
N GLY A 419 8.51 -25.91 6.06
CA GLY A 419 9.23 -26.99 5.39
C GLY A 419 9.76 -26.54 4.04
N LYS A 420 9.28 -27.15 2.95
CA LYS A 420 9.69 -26.80 1.57
C LYS A 420 9.13 -25.43 1.17
N ALA A 421 9.92 -24.67 0.44
CA ALA A 421 9.51 -23.38 -0.17
C ALA A 421 9.49 -23.48 -1.70
N PRO A 422 8.84 -22.54 -2.39
CA PRO A 422 8.97 -22.40 -3.84
C PRO A 422 10.43 -22.30 -4.25
N GLN A 423 10.80 -23.03 -5.31
CA GLN A 423 12.16 -22.94 -5.83
C GLN A 423 12.35 -21.59 -6.52
N PRO A 424 13.44 -20.88 -6.29
CA PRO A 424 13.77 -19.65 -6.99
C PRO A 424 13.82 -19.88 -8.50
N ILE A 425 13.13 -19.04 -9.27
CA ILE A 425 13.09 -19.14 -10.73
C ILE A 425 13.68 -17.85 -11.30
N ILE A 426 14.90 -17.96 -11.85
CA ILE A 426 15.54 -16.84 -12.52
C ILE A 426 14.87 -16.59 -13.86
N ARG A 427 14.28 -15.41 -14.00
CA ARG A 427 13.62 -14.99 -15.23
C ARG A 427 14.67 -14.58 -16.27
N VAL A 428 14.44 -14.92 -17.54
CA VAL A 428 15.36 -14.63 -18.66
C VAL A 428 14.56 -13.99 -19.78
N PRO A 429 14.86 -12.72 -20.14
CA PRO A 429 14.20 -12.04 -21.26
C PRO A 429 14.30 -12.85 -22.55
N GLY A 430 13.22 -12.90 -23.32
CA GLY A 430 13.11 -13.70 -24.53
C GLY A 430 12.84 -15.20 -24.31
N LYS A 431 12.99 -15.72 -23.08
CA LYS A 431 12.66 -17.11 -22.71
C LYS A 431 11.49 -17.19 -21.74
N THR A 432 11.40 -16.25 -20.81
CA THR A 432 10.25 -16.14 -19.87
C THR A 432 9.00 -15.76 -20.66
N LYS A 433 7.91 -16.50 -20.45
CA LYS A 433 6.63 -16.23 -21.11
C LYS A 433 5.80 -15.26 -20.28
N LEU A 434 5.03 -14.42 -20.95
CA LEU A 434 3.96 -13.64 -20.35
C LEU A 434 2.80 -14.60 -20.02
N ILE A 435 2.26 -14.50 -18.79
CA ILE A 435 1.20 -15.38 -18.28
C ILE A 435 -0.04 -14.54 -17.92
#